data_6178b74673d9ab7a6cf244fb7a977c9b
#
_entry.id   6178b74673d9ab7a6cf244fb7a977c9b
#
_cell.length_a   1.000
_cell.length_b   1.000
_cell.length_c   1.000
_cell.angle_alpha   90.00
_cell.angle_beta   90.00
_cell.angle_gamma   90.00
#
_symmetry.space_group_name_H-M   'P 1'
#
loop_
_entity.id
_entity.type
_entity.pdbx_description
1 polymer ?
#
loop_
_entity_poly.entity_id
_entity_poly.type
_entity_poly.pdbx_seq_one_letter_code
_entity_poly.pdbx_strand_id
1 'polypeptide(L)'
;MVTENKEIPEAAKRDLKIALITLKYTQSNSVCFVKDGQAIGVGAGQQSRVHCTRLAGQKADNWFLRQCPKVLDLQFVDGIRRADRDNAIDVYIGEEYMDVLADGAWEKIFKVKPEVFTREEKRAWLDQMKGVTLGSDAFFPFSDLSLIHISEPTRLAL
;
A
#
# COMPACT_ATOMS: atom_id res chain seq x y z
N MET A 1 26.74 6.10 6.46
CA MET A 1 25.52 6.69 5.90
C MET A 1 25.91 7.72 4.87
N VAL A 2 25.34 7.63 3.69
CA VAL A 2 25.64 8.48 2.51
C VAL A 2 24.58 9.57 2.33
N THR A 3 23.55 9.62 3.21
CA THR A 3 22.43 10.56 3.16
C THR A 3 22.75 11.86 3.90
N GLU A 4 22.13 12.96 3.50
CA GLU A 4 22.27 14.28 4.16
C GLU A 4 21.77 14.21 5.61
N ASN A 5 20.65 13.53 5.85
CA ASN A 5 20.15 13.28 7.20
C ASN A 5 20.87 12.06 7.80
N LYS A 6 21.64 12.31 8.86
CA LYS A 6 22.42 11.28 9.59
C LYS A 6 21.71 10.74 10.83
N GLU A 7 20.59 11.35 11.22
CA GLU A 7 19.81 10.92 12.38
C GLU A 7 18.63 10.07 11.92
N ILE A 8 18.63 8.81 12.31
CA ILE A 8 17.55 7.86 12.05
C ILE A 8 16.78 7.64 13.35
N PRO A 9 15.48 7.97 13.41
CA PRO A 9 14.64 7.67 14.57
C PRO A 9 14.62 6.17 14.89
N GLU A 10 14.50 5.81 16.17
CA GLU A 10 14.50 4.40 16.59
C GLU A 10 13.37 3.57 15.94
N ALA A 11 12.19 4.17 15.74
CA ALA A 11 11.11 3.53 15.00
C ALA A 11 11.53 3.18 13.56
N ALA A 12 12.18 4.11 12.86
CA ALA A 12 12.68 3.86 11.51
C ALA A 12 13.80 2.81 11.49
N LYS A 13 14.69 2.78 12.50
CA LYS A 13 15.72 1.73 12.62
C LYS A 13 15.10 0.34 12.79
N ARG A 14 14.03 0.23 13.59
CA ARG A 14 13.26 -1.02 13.73
C ARG A 14 12.67 -1.43 12.39
N ASP A 15 12.01 -0.51 11.71
CA ASP A 15 11.32 -0.77 10.45
C ASP A 15 12.31 -1.11 9.33
N LEU A 16 13.49 -0.48 9.30
CA LEU A 16 14.58 -0.85 8.39
C LEU A 16 15.08 -2.28 8.62
N LYS A 17 15.19 -2.72 9.89
CA LYS A 17 15.56 -4.12 10.19
C LYS A 17 14.52 -5.10 9.66
N ILE A 18 13.23 -4.78 9.82
CA ILE A 18 12.13 -5.61 9.29
C ILE A 18 12.20 -5.66 7.76
N ALA A 19 12.41 -4.52 7.10
CA ALA A 19 12.58 -4.48 5.65
C ALA A 19 13.74 -5.37 5.19
N LEU A 20 14.92 -5.27 5.83
CA LEU A 20 16.08 -6.09 5.51
C LEU A 20 15.82 -7.59 5.71
N ILE A 21 15.15 -7.98 6.79
CA ILE A 21 14.77 -9.37 7.04
C ILE A 21 13.81 -9.87 5.96
N THR A 22 12.79 -9.07 5.64
CA THR A 22 11.81 -9.41 4.60
C THR A 22 12.51 -9.62 3.25
N LEU A 23 13.37 -8.68 2.85
CA LEU A 23 14.07 -8.72 1.56
C LEU A 23 15.09 -9.85 1.46
N LYS A 24 15.67 -10.28 2.58
CA LYS A 24 16.59 -11.44 2.61
C LYS A 24 15.92 -12.72 2.11
N TYR A 25 14.61 -12.84 2.30
CA TYR A 25 13.84 -14.05 1.94
C TYR A 25 12.96 -13.86 0.70
N THR A 26 13.15 -12.76 -0.03
CA THR A 26 12.43 -12.48 -1.27
C THR A 26 13.37 -12.58 -2.47
N GLN A 27 12.80 -12.94 -3.62
CA GLN A 27 13.55 -13.00 -4.87
C GLN A 27 13.72 -11.59 -5.45
N SER A 28 14.92 -11.30 -5.94
CA SER A 28 15.25 -10.03 -6.62
C SER A 28 14.48 -9.90 -7.97
N ASN A 29 14.16 -8.72 -8.43
CA ASN A 29 14.21 -7.45 -7.72
C ASN A 29 13.17 -7.41 -6.60
N SER A 30 13.52 -6.91 -5.44
CA SER A 30 12.58 -6.81 -4.33
C SER A 30 12.66 -5.47 -3.60
N VAL A 31 11.48 -4.98 -3.19
CA VAL A 31 11.28 -3.73 -2.46
C VAL A 31 10.24 -3.98 -1.37
N CYS A 32 10.46 -3.40 -0.20
CA CYS A 32 9.55 -3.54 0.94
C CYS A 32 9.27 -2.19 1.58
N PHE A 33 8.01 -1.86 1.76
CA PHE A 33 7.54 -0.75 2.59
C PHE A 33 7.16 -1.27 3.96
N VAL A 34 7.66 -0.61 5.00
CA VAL A 34 7.43 -0.98 6.41
C VAL A 34 6.92 0.23 7.17
N LYS A 35 5.94 0.03 8.02
CA LYS A 35 5.40 1.04 8.91
C LYS A 35 5.03 0.41 10.25
N ASP A 36 5.44 1.08 11.34
CA ASP A 36 5.09 0.72 12.71
C ASP A 36 5.35 -0.76 13.06
N GLY A 37 6.45 -1.32 12.56
CA GLY A 37 6.83 -2.70 12.80
C GLY A 37 6.18 -3.74 11.88
N GLN A 38 5.48 -3.31 10.84
CA GLN A 38 4.78 -4.18 9.90
C GLN A 38 5.23 -3.92 8.46
N ALA A 39 5.54 -4.97 7.70
CA ALA A 39 5.69 -4.90 6.25
C ALA A 39 4.31 -4.70 5.62
N ILE A 40 4.06 -3.50 5.08
CA ILE A 40 2.77 -3.09 4.54
C ILE A 40 2.66 -3.25 3.02
N GLY A 41 3.79 -3.37 2.34
CA GLY A 41 3.82 -3.60 0.90
C GLY A 41 5.12 -4.26 0.48
N VAL A 42 5.05 -5.40 -0.18
CA VAL A 42 6.19 -6.14 -0.70
C VAL A 42 6.00 -6.39 -2.19
N GLY A 43 6.97 -5.96 -2.98
CA GLY A 43 7.15 -6.36 -4.37
C GLY A 43 8.40 -7.21 -4.48
N ALA A 44 8.31 -8.36 -5.13
CA ALA A 44 9.42 -9.30 -5.24
C ALA A 44 9.36 -10.07 -6.56
N GLY A 45 10.51 -10.57 -7.01
CA GLY A 45 10.62 -11.39 -8.21
C GLY A 45 10.28 -10.65 -9.51
N GLN A 46 10.32 -9.33 -9.52
CA GLN A 46 9.99 -8.55 -10.71
C GLN A 46 11.23 -8.33 -11.57
N GLN A 47 11.03 -8.36 -12.89
CA GLN A 47 12.11 -8.13 -13.87
C GLN A 47 12.64 -6.69 -13.85
N SER A 48 11.82 -5.75 -13.39
CA SER A 48 12.16 -4.33 -13.33
C SER A 48 12.02 -3.79 -11.91
N ARG A 49 13.00 -3.00 -11.45
CA ARG A 49 12.95 -2.30 -10.17
C ARG A 49 11.77 -1.34 -10.10
N VAL A 50 11.43 -0.69 -11.21
CA VAL A 50 10.26 0.21 -11.32
C VAL A 50 8.97 -0.55 -11.04
N HIS A 51 8.76 -1.69 -11.68
CA HIS A 51 7.57 -2.52 -11.46
C HIS A 51 7.53 -3.06 -10.03
N CYS A 52 8.68 -3.46 -9.49
CA CYS A 52 8.80 -3.90 -8.11
C CYS A 52 8.35 -2.83 -7.12
N THR A 53 8.84 -1.60 -7.31
CA THR A 53 8.50 -0.45 -6.45
C THR A 53 7.02 -0.10 -6.57
N ARG A 54 6.48 -0.08 -7.79
CA ARG A 54 5.03 0.17 -8.02
C ARG A 54 4.15 -0.87 -7.33
N LEU A 55 4.49 -2.15 -7.48
CA LEU A 55 3.74 -3.24 -6.85
C LEU A 55 3.78 -3.15 -5.33
N ALA A 56 4.95 -2.88 -4.76
CA ALA A 56 5.10 -2.71 -3.32
C ALA A 56 4.34 -1.47 -2.82
N GLY A 57 4.42 -0.35 -3.55
CA GLY A 57 3.70 0.88 -3.24
C GLY A 57 2.18 0.69 -3.30
N GLN A 58 1.67 0.09 -4.37
CA GLN A 58 0.23 -0.20 -4.49
C GLN A 58 -0.30 -1.04 -3.33
N LYS A 59 0.47 -2.04 -2.89
CA LYS A 59 0.09 -2.84 -1.71
C LYS A 59 0.07 -2.01 -0.42
N ALA A 60 1.05 -1.12 -0.25
CA ALA A 60 1.11 -0.23 0.90
C ALA A 60 -0.06 0.77 0.88
N ASP A 61 -0.39 1.33 -0.29
CA ASP A 61 -1.54 2.21 -0.46
C ASP A 61 -2.85 1.47 -0.14
N ASN A 62 -3.05 0.27 -0.68
CA ASN A 62 -4.23 -0.55 -0.40
C ASN A 62 -4.33 -0.87 1.10
N TRP A 63 -3.21 -1.21 1.76
CA TRP A 63 -3.19 -1.44 3.20
C TRP A 63 -3.71 -0.22 3.97
N PHE A 64 -3.35 0.99 3.57
CA PHE A 64 -3.78 2.22 4.23
C PHE A 64 -5.20 2.64 3.83
N LEU A 65 -5.58 2.50 2.56
CA LEU A 65 -6.93 2.77 2.06
C LEU A 65 -7.99 1.90 2.75
N ARG A 66 -7.68 0.64 3.04
CA ARG A 66 -8.57 -0.27 3.78
C ARG A 66 -8.91 0.21 5.20
N GLN A 67 -8.13 1.15 5.75
CA GLN A 67 -8.35 1.76 7.07
C GLN A 67 -9.12 3.09 7.00
N CYS A 68 -9.45 3.56 5.80
CA CYS A 68 -10.27 4.77 5.62
C CYS A 68 -11.68 4.53 6.19
N PRO A 69 -12.24 5.49 6.96
CA PRO A 69 -13.61 5.39 7.46
C PRO A 69 -14.62 5.02 6.38
N LYS A 70 -14.52 5.62 5.19
CA LYS A 70 -15.39 5.31 4.04
C LYS A 70 -15.37 3.81 3.65
N VAL A 71 -14.26 3.12 3.88
CA VAL A 71 -14.12 1.68 3.61
C VAL A 71 -14.58 0.84 4.81
N LEU A 72 -14.28 1.30 6.02
CA LEU A 72 -14.68 0.62 7.26
C LEU A 72 -16.20 0.63 7.47
N ASP A 73 -16.87 1.68 7.02
CA ASP A 73 -18.32 1.89 7.14
C ASP A 73 -19.14 1.19 6.03
N LEU A 74 -18.49 0.43 5.12
CA LEU A 74 -19.18 -0.34 4.09
C LEU A 74 -20.15 -1.35 4.71
N GLN A 75 -21.41 -1.25 4.32
CA GLN A 75 -22.49 -2.11 4.84
C GLN A 75 -22.68 -3.32 3.91
N PHE A 76 -22.21 -4.46 4.36
CA PHE A 76 -22.32 -5.72 3.62
C PHE A 76 -23.63 -6.44 3.93
N VAL A 77 -24.11 -7.24 2.96
CA VAL A 77 -25.28 -8.10 3.16
C VAL A 77 -25.02 -9.14 4.25
N ASP A 78 -26.09 -9.56 4.93
CA ASP A 78 -25.98 -10.56 6.00
C ASP A 78 -25.54 -11.90 5.42
N GLY A 79 -24.61 -12.57 6.11
CA GLY A 79 -24.09 -13.87 5.70
C GLY A 79 -23.06 -13.84 4.57
N ILE A 80 -22.60 -12.67 4.12
CA ILE A 80 -21.49 -12.59 3.14
C ILE A 80 -20.26 -13.30 3.70
N ARG A 81 -19.63 -14.15 2.89
CA ARG A 81 -18.40 -14.84 3.29
C ARG A 81 -17.25 -13.84 3.42
N ARG A 82 -16.35 -14.09 4.37
CA ARG A 82 -15.19 -13.22 4.60
C ARG A 82 -14.38 -12.97 3.34
N ALA A 83 -14.12 -14.02 2.56
CA ALA A 83 -13.34 -13.90 1.32
C ALA A 83 -14.02 -12.99 0.29
N ASP A 84 -15.34 -13.11 0.13
CA ASP A 84 -16.11 -12.28 -0.80
C ASP A 84 -16.12 -10.80 -0.37
N ARG A 85 -16.25 -10.56 0.95
CA ARG A 85 -16.15 -9.21 1.52
C ARG A 85 -14.77 -8.60 1.29
N ASP A 86 -13.70 -9.35 1.58
CA ASP A 86 -12.33 -8.87 1.42
C ASP A 86 -12.01 -8.57 -0.04
N ASN A 87 -12.47 -9.42 -0.97
CA ASN A 87 -12.34 -9.20 -2.40
C ASN A 87 -13.13 -7.97 -2.88
N ALA A 88 -14.37 -7.80 -2.39
CA ALA A 88 -15.18 -6.63 -2.73
C ALA A 88 -14.54 -5.32 -2.25
N ILE A 89 -13.88 -5.33 -1.07
CA ILE A 89 -13.12 -4.17 -0.60
C ILE A 89 -11.95 -3.87 -1.54
N ASP A 90 -11.18 -4.88 -1.95
CA ASP A 90 -10.03 -4.68 -2.83
C ASP A 90 -10.46 -4.10 -4.19
N VAL A 91 -11.55 -4.61 -4.76
CA VAL A 91 -12.11 -4.07 -6.01
C VAL A 91 -12.64 -2.65 -5.80
N TYR A 92 -13.37 -2.39 -4.71
CA TYR A 92 -13.93 -1.07 -4.40
C TYR A 92 -12.88 0.03 -4.25
N ILE A 93 -11.76 -0.27 -3.62
CA ILE A 93 -10.64 0.67 -3.49
C ILE A 93 -9.75 0.74 -4.72
N GLY A 94 -9.85 -0.25 -5.63
CA GLY A 94 -9.10 -0.34 -6.87
C GLY A 94 -9.59 0.61 -7.98
N GLU A 95 -9.04 0.45 -9.16
CA GLU A 95 -9.50 1.18 -10.36
C GLU A 95 -10.72 0.50 -11.01
N GLU A 96 -10.96 -0.78 -10.69
CA GLU A 96 -12.06 -1.60 -11.23
C GLU A 96 -13.31 -1.54 -10.34
N TYR A 97 -13.46 -0.50 -9.51
CA TYR A 97 -14.58 -0.33 -8.57
C TYR A 97 -15.97 -0.42 -9.23
N MET A 98 -16.06 -0.14 -10.53
CA MET A 98 -17.32 -0.24 -11.27
C MET A 98 -17.88 -1.67 -11.27
N ASP A 99 -17.03 -2.69 -11.17
CA ASP A 99 -17.46 -4.08 -11.19
C ASP A 99 -18.32 -4.44 -9.96
N VAL A 100 -17.99 -3.88 -8.79
CA VAL A 100 -18.78 -4.09 -7.56
C VAL A 100 -19.87 -3.06 -7.35
N LEU A 101 -19.87 -1.94 -8.08
CA LEU A 101 -20.88 -0.89 -8.00
C LEU A 101 -21.91 -0.94 -9.15
N ALA A 102 -21.73 -1.83 -10.12
CA ALA A 102 -22.67 -2.02 -11.21
C ALA A 102 -24.05 -2.49 -10.71
N ASP A 103 -25.10 -2.06 -11.37
CA ASP A 103 -26.47 -2.51 -11.06
C ASP A 103 -26.59 -4.03 -11.28
N GLY A 104 -27.20 -4.71 -10.31
CA GLY A 104 -27.25 -6.18 -10.27
C GLY A 104 -26.02 -6.87 -9.64
N ALA A 105 -24.92 -6.13 -9.43
CA ALA A 105 -23.74 -6.64 -8.73
C ALA A 105 -23.68 -6.14 -7.27
N TRP A 106 -23.85 -4.84 -7.05
CA TRP A 106 -23.73 -4.26 -5.73
C TRP A 106 -24.77 -4.82 -4.73
N GLU A 107 -25.99 -5.13 -5.16
CA GLU A 107 -27.08 -5.67 -4.32
C GLU A 107 -26.74 -7.03 -3.71
N LYS A 108 -25.83 -7.78 -4.33
CA LYS A 108 -25.37 -9.08 -3.83
C LYS A 108 -24.29 -8.94 -2.76
N ILE A 109 -23.71 -7.76 -2.64
CA ILE A 109 -22.53 -7.50 -1.81
C ILE A 109 -22.86 -6.54 -0.67
N PHE A 110 -23.59 -5.45 -0.98
CA PHE A 110 -23.84 -4.36 -0.05
C PHE A 110 -25.35 -4.22 0.26
N LYS A 111 -25.66 -3.82 1.49
CA LYS A 111 -27.04 -3.46 1.90
C LYS A 111 -27.50 -2.12 1.29
N VAL A 112 -26.54 -1.22 1.12
CA VAL A 112 -26.75 0.10 0.52
C VAL A 112 -25.64 0.30 -0.51
N LYS A 113 -25.98 0.81 -1.70
CA LYS A 113 -25.01 1.09 -2.74
C LYS A 113 -23.97 2.11 -2.23
N PRO A 114 -22.70 1.73 -2.14
CA PRO A 114 -21.67 2.67 -1.72
C PRO A 114 -21.48 3.78 -2.75
N GLU A 115 -21.15 4.98 -2.26
CA GLU A 115 -20.62 6.03 -3.13
C GLU A 115 -19.24 5.67 -3.65
N VAL A 116 -18.93 6.14 -4.86
CA VAL A 116 -17.60 5.95 -5.44
C VAL A 116 -16.52 6.54 -4.52
N PHE A 117 -15.48 5.78 -4.27
CA PHE A 117 -14.30 6.28 -3.58
C PHE A 117 -13.40 6.97 -4.61
N THR A 118 -13.54 8.30 -4.70
CA THR A 118 -12.88 9.09 -5.76
C THR A 118 -11.37 9.14 -5.61
N ARG A 119 -10.68 9.50 -6.69
CA ARG A 119 -9.22 9.67 -6.68
C ARG A 119 -8.78 10.74 -5.68
N GLU A 120 -9.52 11.82 -5.61
CA GLU A 120 -9.26 12.94 -4.71
C GLU A 120 -9.39 12.52 -3.25
N GLU A 121 -10.43 11.76 -2.90
CA GLU A 121 -10.63 11.23 -1.55
C GLU A 121 -9.54 10.23 -1.18
N LYS A 122 -9.20 9.29 -2.10
CA LYS A 122 -8.09 8.34 -1.90
C LYS A 122 -6.78 9.10 -1.65
N ARG A 123 -6.49 10.12 -2.46
CA ARG A 123 -5.28 10.93 -2.33
C ARG A 123 -5.23 11.65 -0.99
N ALA A 124 -6.32 12.32 -0.61
CA ALA A 124 -6.42 13.03 0.67
C ALA A 124 -6.21 12.11 1.88
N TRP A 125 -6.63 10.86 1.79
CA TRP A 125 -6.38 9.87 2.83
C TRP A 125 -4.92 9.40 2.82
N LEU A 126 -4.37 9.05 1.65
CA LEU A 126 -2.99 8.58 1.49
C LEU A 126 -1.97 9.64 1.92
N ASP A 127 -2.25 10.93 1.72
CA ASP A 127 -1.38 12.03 2.14
C ASP A 127 -1.21 12.13 3.67
N GLN A 128 -2.07 11.48 4.44
CA GLN A 128 -1.95 11.37 5.90
C GLN A 128 -0.97 10.27 6.35
N MET A 129 -0.58 9.38 5.44
CA MET A 129 0.32 8.26 5.75
C MET A 129 1.76 8.77 5.92
N LYS A 130 2.26 8.77 7.15
CA LYS A 130 3.60 9.24 7.52
C LYS A 130 4.41 8.12 8.19
N GLY A 131 5.73 8.31 8.26
CA GLY A 131 6.62 7.38 8.96
C GLY A 131 6.77 6.03 8.27
N VAL A 132 6.68 6.00 6.94
CA VAL A 132 6.91 4.78 6.14
C VAL A 132 8.40 4.65 5.82
N THR A 133 8.92 3.46 6.01
CA THR A 133 10.31 3.12 5.72
C THR A 133 10.37 2.23 4.49
N LEU A 134 11.31 2.49 3.58
CA LEU A 134 11.56 1.73 2.37
C LEU A 134 12.86 0.95 2.49
N GLY A 135 12.82 -0.34 2.17
CA GLY A 135 13.99 -1.17 1.92
C GLY A 135 14.02 -1.68 0.48
N SER A 136 15.22 -1.87 -0.06
CA SER A 136 15.45 -2.46 -1.39
C SER A 136 16.63 -3.43 -1.33
N ASP A 137 16.55 -4.53 -2.08
CA ASP A 137 17.61 -5.54 -2.15
C ASP A 137 18.85 -5.07 -2.96
N ALA A 138 18.72 -3.97 -3.72
CA ALA A 138 19.82 -3.31 -4.41
C ALA A 138 19.55 -1.81 -4.55
N PHE A 139 20.55 -1.07 -5.06
CA PHE A 139 20.44 0.37 -5.26
C PHE A 139 19.35 0.75 -6.29
N PHE A 140 18.81 1.95 -6.14
CA PHE A 140 17.91 2.55 -7.12
C PHE A 140 18.74 3.21 -8.23
N PRO A 141 18.63 2.74 -9.50
CA PRO A 141 19.43 3.28 -10.59
C PRO A 141 19.00 4.69 -11.01
N PHE A 142 17.79 5.12 -10.65
CA PHE A 142 17.22 6.41 -11.02
C PHE A 142 16.58 7.09 -9.81
N SER A 143 16.79 8.40 -9.69
CA SER A 143 16.23 9.19 -8.56
C SER A 143 14.71 9.30 -8.59
N ASP A 144 14.08 9.22 -9.76
CA ASP A 144 12.65 9.27 -9.96
C ASP A 144 11.91 8.04 -9.39
N LEU A 145 12.58 6.90 -9.23
CA LEU A 145 12.00 5.72 -8.58
C LEU A 145 11.61 5.96 -7.12
N SER A 146 12.31 6.87 -6.45
CA SER A 146 11.97 7.27 -5.09
C SER A 146 10.73 8.17 -5.01
N LEU A 147 10.26 8.71 -6.16
CA LEU A 147 9.12 9.63 -6.25
C LEU A 147 7.80 8.95 -6.61
N ILE A 148 7.83 7.65 -6.96
CA ILE A 148 6.73 7.03 -7.69
C ILE A 148 5.45 6.80 -6.87
N HIS A 149 5.45 6.73 -5.54
CA HIS A 149 4.20 6.40 -4.81
C HIS A 149 4.05 6.85 -3.36
N ILE A 150 4.86 7.74 -2.84
CA ILE A 150 4.60 8.26 -1.49
C ILE A 150 4.73 9.77 -1.51
N SER A 151 3.60 10.44 -1.29
CA SER A 151 3.59 11.87 -1.00
C SER A 151 4.25 12.11 0.35
N GLU A 152 5.42 12.72 0.27
CA GLU A 152 6.22 13.38 1.30
C GLU A 152 5.71 13.41 2.77
N PRO A 153 6.59 13.56 3.79
CA PRO A 153 8.05 13.63 3.76
C PRO A 153 8.74 12.81 4.86
N THR A 154 8.93 11.53 4.74
CA THR A 154 10.01 10.88 5.53
C THR A 154 10.49 9.63 4.82
N ARG A 155 11.33 9.84 3.81
CA ARG A 155 11.97 8.74 3.08
C ARG A 155 13.32 8.46 3.71
N LEU A 156 13.46 7.33 4.37
CA LEU A 156 14.74 6.73 4.67
C LEU A 156 14.88 5.51 3.74
N ALA A 157 15.69 5.65 2.70
CA ALA A 157 16.15 4.54 1.88
C ALA A 157 17.56 4.14 2.35
N LEU A 158 17.80 2.86 2.54
CA LEU A 158 19.13 2.26 2.70
C LEU A 158 19.54 1.59 1.41
#